data_5ef966d97437b196ffda6c6a13829763
#
_entry.id   5ef966d97437b196ffda6c6a13829763
#
_cell.length_a   1.000
_cell.length_b   1.000
_cell.length_c   1.000
_cell.angle_alpha   90.00
_cell.angle_beta   90.00
_cell.angle_gamma   90.00
#
_symmetry.space_group_name_H-M   'P 1'
#
loop_
_entity.id
_entity.type
_entity.pdbx_description
1 polymer ?
#
loop_
_entity_poly.entity_id
_entity_poly.type
_entity_poly.pdbx_seq_one_letter_code
_entity_poly.pdbx_strand_id
1 'polypeptide(L)'
;MELNARQIDIINHYDAIQQSIGEATAVYAAHKAALLKKIENAVKQRFPDIVLDINEKTNPLGPVSVRFYKDKWYKAGEYYFYAELYFEKARLNAARYQKVIKEYPRKSTEKSIHEFLQSDKIRIDSIIGQWYIWGDVSNFDSSADWTSKEWGEAFVLTSVKKLADLIEETDEMVDAFLAYEQNGMK
;
A
#
# COMPACT_ATOMS: atom_id res chain seq x y z
N MET A 1 -13.07 22.79 38.22
CA MET A 1 -11.72 22.66 37.65
C MET A 1 -11.39 24.02 37.02
N GLU A 2 -10.41 24.73 37.54
CA GLU A 2 -9.95 26.00 36.96
C GLU A 2 -9.06 25.74 35.79
N LEU A 3 -9.29 26.45 34.68
CA LEU A 3 -8.48 26.37 33.48
C LEU A 3 -7.19 27.18 33.66
N ASN A 4 -6.07 26.64 33.20
CA ASN A 4 -4.82 27.40 33.15
C ASN A 4 -4.78 28.34 31.93
N ALA A 5 -3.85 29.31 31.93
CA ALA A 5 -3.74 30.31 30.88
C ALA A 5 -3.63 29.71 29.46
N ARG A 6 -2.92 28.60 29.28
CA ARG A 6 -2.79 27.91 27.99
C ARG A 6 -4.13 27.29 27.53
N GLN A 7 -4.90 26.74 28.45
CA GLN A 7 -6.20 26.16 28.14
C GLN A 7 -7.21 27.24 27.74
N ILE A 8 -7.18 28.39 28.40
CA ILE A 8 -7.99 29.56 28.06
C ILE A 8 -7.63 30.08 26.67
N ASP A 9 -6.33 30.18 26.36
CA ASP A 9 -5.84 30.61 25.05
C ASP A 9 -6.30 29.66 23.93
N ILE A 10 -6.19 28.35 24.13
CA ILE A 10 -6.70 27.36 23.17
C ILE A 10 -8.20 27.51 22.93
N ILE A 11 -9.00 27.75 23.98
CA ILE A 11 -10.44 27.94 23.84
C ILE A 11 -10.75 29.22 23.06
N ASN A 12 -10.05 30.31 23.37
CA ASN A 12 -10.25 31.60 22.71
C ASN A 12 -9.90 31.59 21.23
N HIS A 13 -8.98 30.70 20.81
CA HIS A 13 -8.52 30.58 19.42
C HIS A 13 -9.02 29.30 18.76
N TYR A 14 -10.00 28.59 19.35
CA TYR A 14 -10.43 27.27 18.89
C TYR A 14 -10.79 27.25 17.40
N ASP A 15 -11.59 28.19 16.93
CA ASP A 15 -12.04 28.24 15.53
C ASP A 15 -10.87 28.47 14.56
N ALA A 16 -9.96 29.38 14.91
CA ALA A 16 -8.76 29.63 14.10
C ALA A 16 -7.82 28.42 14.04
N ILE A 17 -7.70 27.68 15.15
CA ILE A 17 -6.93 26.42 15.21
C ILE A 17 -7.60 25.37 14.35
N GLN A 18 -8.91 25.19 14.43
CA GLN A 18 -9.66 24.23 13.62
C GLN A 18 -9.55 24.54 12.11
N GLN A 19 -9.67 25.82 11.75
CA GLN A 19 -9.47 26.26 10.37
C GLN A 19 -8.07 25.92 9.88
N SER A 20 -7.03 26.26 10.64
CA SER A 20 -5.64 25.98 10.29
C SER A 20 -5.35 24.48 10.13
N ILE A 21 -5.94 23.65 10.98
CA ILE A 21 -5.86 22.17 10.87
C ILE A 21 -6.54 21.72 9.58
N GLY A 22 -7.71 22.25 9.26
CA GLY A 22 -8.46 21.94 8.03
C GLY A 22 -7.66 22.28 6.77
N GLU A 23 -7.08 23.48 6.72
CA GLU A 23 -6.24 23.95 5.62
C GLU A 23 -4.98 23.09 5.46
N ALA A 24 -4.28 22.81 6.54
CA ALA A 24 -3.10 21.94 6.53
C ALA A 24 -3.43 20.54 6.04
N THR A 25 -4.57 19.98 6.49
CA THR A 25 -5.04 18.66 6.05
C THR A 25 -5.37 18.64 4.56
N ALA A 26 -6.02 19.69 4.04
CA ALA A 26 -6.36 19.80 2.62
C ALA A 26 -5.11 19.90 1.74
N VAL A 27 -4.15 20.75 2.13
CA VAL A 27 -2.86 20.89 1.42
C VAL A 27 -2.09 19.58 1.39
N TYR A 28 -2.02 18.89 2.53
CA TYR A 28 -1.37 17.59 2.63
C TYR A 28 -2.04 16.54 1.73
N ALA A 29 -3.36 16.46 1.76
CA ALA A 29 -4.11 15.51 0.93
C ALA A 29 -3.89 15.78 -0.57
N ALA A 30 -3.92 17.05 -0.99
CA ALA A 30 -3.66 17.45 -2.36
C ALA A 30 -2.23 17.12 -2.81
N HIS A 31 -1.24 17.36 -1.97
CA HIS A 31 0.16 17.01 -2.25
C HIS A 31 0.35 15.49 -2.39
N LYS A 32 -0.20 14.73 -1.45
CA LYS A 32 -0.19 13.25 -1.52
C LYS A 32 -0.83 12.75 -2.81
N ALA A 33 -2.02 13.23 -3.14
CA ALA A 33 -2.73 12.83 -4.36
C ALA A 33 -1.92 13.14 -5.63
N ALA A 34 -1.26 14.29 -5.70
CA ALA A 34 -0.42 14.66 -6.83
C ALA A 34 0.78 13.72 -7.00
N LEU A 35 1.43 13.32 -5.91
CA LEU A 35 2.54 12.37 -5.95
C LEU A 35 2.07 10.96 -6.35
N LEU A 36 0.96 10.49 -5.77
CA LEU A 36 0.38 9.19 -6.13
C LEU A 36 -0.04 9.14 -7.60
N LYS A 37 -0.58 10.23 -8.13
CA LYS A 37 -0.94 10.32 -9.56
C LYS A 37 0.27 10.24 -10.48
N LYS A 38 1.41 10.82 -10.10
CA LYS A 38 2.67 10.67 -10.84
C LYS A 38 3.15 9.22 -10.83
N ILE A 39 3.09 8.56 -9.67
CA ILE A 39 3.46 7.14 -9.52
C ILE A 39 2.54 6.28 -10.38
N GLU A 40 1.23 6.46 -10.29
CA GLU A 40 0.23 5.75 -11.10
C GLU A 40 0.55 5.85 -12.59
N ASN A 41 0.72 7.07 -13.09
CA ASN A 41 0.97 7.30 -14.51
C ASN A 41 2.26 6.60 -14.97
N ALA A 42 3.34 6.68 -14.19
CA ALA A 42 4.61 6.06 -14.54
C ALA A 42 4.55 4.53 -14.48
N VAL A 43 3.85 3.96 -13.50
CA VAL A 43 3.63 2.50 -13.41
C VAL A 43 2.76 2.03 -14.57
N LYS A 44 1.68 2.73 -14.91
CA LYS A 44 0.82 2.37 -16.05
C LYS A 44 1.52 2.48 -17.41
N GLN A 45 2.47 3.39 -17.56
CA GLN A 45 3.28 3.45 -18.78
C GLN A 45 4.14 2.19 -18.97
N ARG A 46 4.65 1.62 -17.88
CA ARG A 46 5.46 0.39 -17.92
C ARG A 46 4.58 -0.87 -17.98
N PHE A 47 3.45 -0.86 -17.30
CA PHE A 47 2.51 -1.97 -17.19
C PHE A 47 1.10 -1.49 -17.58
N PRO A 48 0.75 -1.47 -18.88
CA PRO A 48 -0.54 -0.94 -19.35
C PRO A 48 -1.76 -1.71 -18.84
N ASP A 49 -1.58 -2.97 -18.47
CA ASP A 49 -2.61 -3.87 -17.93
C ASP A 49 -2.78 -3.77 -16.41
N ILE A 50 -1.99 -2.90 -15.73
CA ILE A 50 -2.09 -2.74 -14.29
C ILE A 50 -3.33 -1.93 -13.89
N VAL A 51 -4.04 -2.43 -12.92
CA VAL A 51 -5.17 -1.75 -12.27
C VAL A 51 -4.70 -1.20 -10.93
N LEU A 52 -5.18 -0.01 -10.60
CA LEU A 52 -4.90 0.66 -9.34
C LEU A 52 -6.18 0.74 -8.51
N ASP A 53 -6.10 0.30 -7.27
CA ASP A 53 -7.15 0.45 -6.26
C ASP A 53 -6.59 1.20 -5.04
N ILE A 54 -7.25 2.30 -4.69
CA ILE A 54 -6.86 3.09 -3.52
C ILE A 54 -7.86 2.81 -2.41
N ASN A 55 -7.41 2.10 -1.40
CA ASN A 55 -8.19 1.87 -0.21
C ASN A 55 -7.89 2.97 0.82
N GLU A 56 -8.58 4.08 0.70
CA GLU A 56 -8.60 5.13 1.71
C GLU A 56 -9.67 4.80 2.75
N LYS A 57 -9.24 4.57 3.99
CA LYS A 57 -10.20 4.65 5.09
C LYS A 57 -10.66 6.09 5.20
N THR A 58 -11.93 6.29 5.60
CA THR A 58 -12.63 7.59 5.67
C THR A 58 -11.91 8.71 6.45
N ASN A 59 -10.81 8.41 7.10
CA ASN A 59 -9.95 9.39 7.76
C ASN A 59 -8.78 9.76 6.84
N PRO A 60 -8.66 10.99 6.32
CA PRO A 60 -7.56 11.43 5.48
C PRO A 60 -6.19 11.33 6.16
N LEU A 61 -6.15 11.25 7.49
CA LEU A 61 -4.97 11.03 8.31
C LEU A 61 -4.77 9.55 8.72
N GLY A 62 -5.60 8.64 8.22
CA GLY A 62 -5.51 7.20 8.49
C GLY A 62 -4.51 6.48 7.58
N PRO A 63 -4.30 5.19 7.83
CA PRO A 63 -3.52 4.34 6.93
C PRO A 63 -4.14 4.32 5.53
N VAL A 64 -3.30 4.37 4.52
CA VAL A 64 -3.71 4.29 3.11
C VAL A 64 -2.97 3.15 2.45
N SER A 65 -3.72 2.33 1.71
CA SER A 65 -3.20 1.26 0.90
C SER A 65 -3.49 1.58 -0.57
N VAL A 66 -2.44 1.65 -1.35
CA VAL A 66 -2.51 1.79 -2.81
C VAL A 66 -2.09 0.46 -3.42
N ARG A 67 -3.04 -0.23 -4.05
CA ARG A 67 -2.86 -1.57 -4.58
C ARG A 67 -2.73 -1.54 -6.08
N PHE A 68 -1.79 -2.30 -6.58
CA PHE A 68 -1.51 -2.51 -7.99
C PHE A 68 -1.71 -3.99 -8.29
N TYR A 69 -2.59 -4.30 -9.22
CA TYR A 69 -2.88 -5.67 -9.60
C TYR A 69 -3.20 -5.78 -11.09
N LYS A 70 -3.16 -7.02 -11.61
CA LYS A 70 -3.60 -7.36 -12.96
C LYS A 70 -4.81 -8.29 -12.88
N ASP A 71 -5.65 -8.31 -13.91
CA ASP A 71 -6.84 -9.16 -13.93
C ASP A 71 -6.49 -10.64 -13.70
N LYS A 72 -5.39 -11.12 -14.29
CA LYS A 72 -4.92 -12.51 -14.09
C LYS A 72 -4.52 -12.84 -12.65
N TRP A 73 -4.25 -11.83 -11.81
CA TRP A 73 -3.91 -12.02 -10.40
C TRP A 73 -5.14 -12.24 -9.52
N TYR A 74 -6.33 -11.95 -10.06
CA TYR A 74 -7.58 -12.35 -9.44
C TYR A 74 -7.92 -13.75 -9.86
N LYS A 75 -7.76 -14.69 -8.97
CA LYS A 75 -8.27 -16.02 -9.22
C LYS A 75 -9.71 -16.12 -8.75
N ALA A 76 -10.55 -16.64 -9.64
CA ALA A 76 -11.99 -16.80 -9.46
C ALA A 76 -12.41 -17.24 -8.03
N GLY A 77 -12.44 -16.27 -7.12
CA GLY A 77 -13.05 -16.37 -5.80
C GLY A 77 -12.19 -16.89 -4.66
N GLU A 78 -10.89 -17.18 -4.85
CA GLU A 78 -10.07 -17.78 -3.79
C GLU A 78 -8.92 -16.89 -3.29
N TYR A 79 -8.09 -16.32 -4.17
CA TYR A 79 -6.96 -15.50 -3.77
C TYR A 79 -6.82 -14.24 -4.62
N TYR A 80 -6.36 -13.16 -3.99
CA TYR A 80 -5.97 -11.93 -4.65
C TYR A 80 -4.50 -11.66 -4.41
N PHE A 81 -3.75 -11.48 -5.47
CA PHE A 81 -2.36 -11.07 -5.41
C PHE A 81 -2.28 -9.60 -5.80
N TYR A 82 -1.49 -8.82 -5.09
CA TYR A 82 -1.22 -7.44 -5.46
C TYR A 82 0.10 -6.93 -4.90
N ALA A 83 0.72 -6.00 -5.62
CA ALA A 83 1.77 -5.16 -5.11
C ALA A 83 1.14 -3.96 -4.38
N GLU A 84 1.69 -3.56 -3.25
CA GLU A 84 1.11 -2.55 -2.39
C GLU A 84 2.12 -1.49 -1.99
N LEU A 85 1.69 -0.24 -2.12
CA LEU A 85 2.29 0.91 -1.46
C LEU A 85 1.43 1.25 -0.24
N TYR A 86 1.94 0.97 0.94
CA TYR A 86 1.21 1.12 2.19
C TYR A 86 1.78 2.25 3.05
N PHE A 87 0.90 3.10 3.55
CA PHE A 87 1.23 4.16 4.50
C PHE A 87 0.62 3.80 5.85
N GLU A 88 1.44 3.53 6.85
CA GLU A 88 0.99 3.19 8.21
C GLU A 88 0.24 4.35 8.88
N LYS A 89 0.71 5.56 8.59
CA LYS A 89 0.07 6.82 8.99
C LYS A 89 -0.03 7.67 7.73
N ALA A 90 -0.86 8.69 7.74
CA ALA A 90 -0.96 9.61 6.61
C ALA A 90 0.36 10.30 6.21
N ARG A 91 1.47 9.90 6.79
CA ARG A 91 2.78 10.48 6.53
C ARG A 91 3.46 9.80 5.35
N LEU A 92 3.73 10.54 4.30
CA LEU A 92 4.45 10.09 3.12
C LEU A 92 5.85 9.54 3.42
N ASN A 93 6.47 10.00 4.50
CA ASN A 93 7.80 9.55 4.93
C ASN A 93 7.85 8.16 5.62
N ALA A 94 6.73 7.49 5.75
CA ALA A 94 6.62 6.15 6.32
C ALA A 94 5.94 5.18 5.33
N ALA A 95 6.32 5.28 4.07
CA ALA A 95 5.82 4.40 3.02
C ALA A 95 6.51 3.03 3.07
N ARG A 96 5.72 1.98 2.95
CA ARG A 96 6.15 0.59 2.87
C ARG A 96 5.74 0.01 1.53
N TYR A 97 6.63 -0.74 0.91
CA TYR A 97 6.37 -1.48 -0.32
C TYR A 97 6.34 -2.97 0.01
N GLN A 98 5.27 -3.64 -0.38
CA GLN A 98 5.07 -5.04 -0.02
C GLN A 98 4.28 -5.80 -1.08
N LYS A 99 4.46 -7.11 -1.12
CA LYS A 99 3.66 -8.05 -1.92
C LYS A 99 2.66 -8.71 -1.00
N VAL A 100 1.40 -8.76 -1.42
CA VAL A 100 0.31 -9.24 -0.56
C VAL A 100 -0.53 -10.26 -1.30
N ILE A 101 -0.85 -11.33 -0.59
CA ILE A 101 -1.88 -12.28 -0.96
C ILE A 101 -3.04 -12.11 0.01
N LYS A 102 -4.23 -11.94 -0.51
CA LYS A 102 -5.45 -11.92 0.29
C LYS A 102 -6.26 -13.17 -0.01
N GLU A 103 -6.56 -13.93 1.03
CA GLU A 103 -7.48 -15.06 0.96
C GLU A 103 -8.94 -14.59 1.01
N TYR A 104 -9.79 -15.23 0.23
CA TYR A 104 -11.24 -14.97 0.26
C TYR A 104 -11.91 -15.85 1.33
N PRO A 105 -12.82 -15.30 2.18
CA PRO A 105 -13.27 -15.96 3.41
C PRO A 105 -14.20 -17.18 3.22
N ARG A 106 -14.31 -17.75 2.05
CA ARG A 106 -15.43 -18.66 1.78
C ARG A 106 -15.15 -20.09 1.32
N LYS A 107 -13.93 -20.54 1.18
CA LYS A 107 -13.72 -21.98 0.88
C LYS A 107 -12.40 -22.51 1.42
N SER A 108 -12.48 -23.64 2.02
CA SER A 108 -11.55 -24.62 2.59
C SER A 108 -10.29 -24.99 1.77
N THR A 109 -9.74 -24.08 1.00
CA THR A 109 -8.53 -24.28 0.21
C THR A 109 -7.29 -23.62 0.82
N GLU A 110 -7.34 -23.30 2.13
CA GLU A 110 -6.15 -22.90 2.91
C GLU A 110 -4.93 -23.77 2.62
N LYS A 111 -5.17 -25.01 2.22
CA LYS A 111 -4.12 -25.98 1.93
C LYS A 111 -3.27 -25.60 0.72
N SER A 112 -3.88 -25.19 -0.40
CA SER A 112 -3.13 -25.05 -1.65
C SER A 112 -2.14 -23.90 -1.66
N ILE A 113 -2.50 -22.74 -1.10
CA ILE A 113 -1.57 -21.61 -1.05
C ILE A 113 -0.46 -21.85 -0.03
N HIS A 114 -0.78 -22.41 1.13
CA HIS A 114 0.22 -22.78 2.13
C HIS A 114 1.20 -23.83 1.63
N GLU A 115 0.69 -24.87 0.99
CA GLU A 115 1.50 -25.94 0.40
C GLU A 115 2.40 -25.40 -0.71
N PHE A 116 1.87 -24.52 -1.56
CA PHE A 116 2.63 -23.84 -2.60
C PHE A 116 3.75 -22.96 -2.00
N LEU A 117 3.42 -22.09 -1.05
CA LEU A 117 4.41 -21.20 -0.41
C LEU A 117 5.50 -22.01 0.31
N GLN A 118 5.16 -23.16 0.88
CA GLN A 118 6.13 -24.07 1.51
C GLN A 118 6.98 -24.82 0.48
N SER A 119 6.38 -25.28 -0.63
CA SER A 119 7.08 -26.02 -1.68
C SER A 119 8.15 -25.17 -2.35
N ASP A 120 7.84 -23.92 -2.64
CA ASP A 120 8.76 -22.97 -3.28
C ASP A 120 9.65 -22.21 -2.28
N LYS A 121 9.57 -22.56 -0.97
CA LYS A 121 10.33 -21.92 0.10
C LYS A 121 10.15 -20.39 0.14
N ILE A 122 8.96 -19.93 -0.21
CA ILE A 122 8.63 -18.51 -0.22
C ILE A 122 8.50 -18.04 1.22
N ARG A 123 9.30 -17.05 1.57
CA ARG A 123 9.27 -16.45 2.89
C ARG A 123 7.98 -15.66 3.07
N ILE A 124 7.22 -15.99 4.11
CA ILE A 124 6.11 -15.18 4.60
C ILE A 124 6.67 -14.25 5.67
N ASP A 125 6.60 -12.95 5.44
CA ASP A 125 7.07 -11.94 6.40
C ASP A 125 6.08 -11.77 7.55
N SER A 126 4.78 -11.67 7.24
CA SER A 126 3.73 -11.60 8.26
C SER A 126 2.40 -12.14 7.78
N ILE A 127 1.58 -12.58 8.74
CA ILE A 127 0.19 -13.00 8.53
C ILE A 127 -0.70 -12.08 9.37
N ILE A 128 -1.60 -11.36 8.73
CA ILE A 128 -2.55 -10.46 9.38
C ILE A 128 -3.97 -10.89 9.01
N GLY A 129 -4.55 -11.78 9.79
CA GLY A 129 -5.86 -12.37 9.48
C GLY A 129 -5.82 -13.16 8.16
N GLN A 130 -6.49 -12.65 7.13
CA GLN A 130 -6.56 -13.24 5.79
C GLN A 130 -5.52 -12.68 4.80
N TRP A 131 -4.51 -11.96 5.30
CA TRP A 131 -3.54 -11.25 4.52
C TRP A 131 -2.16 -11.86 4.77
N TYR A 132 -1.51 -12.27 3.71
CA TYR A 132 -0.14 -12.77 3.75
C TYR A 132 0.76 -11.75 3.09
N ILE A 133 1.71 -11.21 3.85
CA ILE A 133 2.78 -10.40 3.30
C ILE A 133 3.95 -11.33 3.04
N TRP A 134 4.43 -11.37 1.82
CA TRP A 134 5.45 -12.31 1.40
C TRP A 134 6.65 -11.64 0.74
N GLY A 135 7.80 -12.31 0.79
CA GLY A 135 9.06 -11.79 0.32
C GLY A 135 9.59 -10.65 1.21
N ASP A 136 10.51 -9.89 0.68
CA ASP A 136 11.11 -8.80 1.42
C ASP A 136 10.24 -7.55 1.41
N VAL A 137 9.99 -7.00 2.59
CA VAL A 137 9.34 -5.70 2.75
C VAL A 137 10.40 -4.62 2.69
N SER A 138 10.19 -3.63 1.85
CA SER A 138 11.09 -2.48 1.77
C SER A 138 10.39 -1.19 2.14
N ASN A 139 11.12 -0.29 2.80
CA ASN A 139 10.59 1.00 3.21
C ASN A 139 11.20 2.13 2.37
N PHE A 140 10.43 3.20 2.22
CA PHE A 140 10.98 4.50 1.89
C PHE A 140 11.19 5.22 3.21
N ASP A 141 12.43 5.40 3.59
CA ASP A 141 12.82 6.15 4.77
C ASP A 141 13.60 7.38 4.31
N SER A 142 13.07 8.53 4.62
CA SER A 142 13.76 9.79 4.37
C SER A 142 13.44 10.76 5.50
N SER A 143 14.48 11.16 6.21
CA SER A 143 14.42 12.24 7.20
C SER A 143 14.37 13.63 6.58
N ALA A 144 14.47 13.74 5.23
CA ALA A 144 14.44 15.01 4.52
C ALA A 144 13.05 15.65 4.56
N ASP A 145 13.00 16.93 4.28
CA ASP A 145 11.75 17.68 4.20
C ASP A 145 10.87 17.14 3.05
N TRP A 146 9.80 16.42 3.43
CA TRP A 146 8.86 15.80 2.51
C TRP A 146 8.05 16.80 1.67
N THR A 147 8.11 18.08 2.01
CA THR A 147 7.46 19.15 1.25
C THR A 147 8.37 19.69 0.13
N SER A 148 9.65 19.33 0.14
CA SER A 148 10.57 19.78 -0.91
C SER A 148 10.30 19.08 -2.24
N LYS A 149 10.62 19.76 -3.32
CA LYS A 149 10.48 19.25 -4.67
C LYS A 149 11.40 18.03 -4.88
N GLU A 150 12.63 18.14 -4.41
CA GLU A 150 13.67 17.11 -4.52
C GLU A 150 13.24 15.82 -3.82
N TRP A 151 12.65 15.94 -2.61
CA TRP A 151 12.10 14.80 -1.91
C TRP A 151 10.95 14.17 -2.69
N GLY A 152 10.03 14.97 -3.20
CA GLY A 152 8.88 14.49 -3.98
C GLY A 152 9.31 13.74 -5.25
N GLU A 153 10.33 14.24 -5.96
CA GLU A 153 10.89 13.58 -7.13
C GLU A 153 11.58 12.25 -6.75
N ALA A 154 12.39 12.25 -5.70
CA ALA A 154 13.04 11.04 -5.19
C ALA A 154 12.03 9.99 -4.73
N PHE A 155 10.96 10.42 -4.04
CA PHE A 155 9.87 9.53 -3.61
C PHE A 155 9.18 8.87 -4.81
N VAL A 156 8.80 9.65 -5.82
CA VAL A 156 8.15 9.12 -7.04
C VAL A 156 9.07 8.14 -7.76
N LEU A 157 10.32 8.52 -7.99
CA LEU A 157 11.28 7.66 -8.70
C LEU A 157 11.52 6.34 -7.97
N THR A 158 11.75 6.40 -6.66
CA THR A 158 11.96 5.22 -5.83
C THR A 158 10.71 4.34 -5.80
N SER A 159 9.52 4.95 -5.66
CA SER A 159 8.26 4.22 -5.64
C SER A 159 8.00 3.49 -6.95
N VAL A 160 8.21 4.15 -8.09
CA VAL A 160 8.03 3.54 -9.41
C VAL A 160 8.96 2.35 -9.60
N LYS A 161 10.25 2.49 -9.21
CA LYS A 161 11.21 1.40 -9.31
C LYS A 161 10.79 0.21 -8.44
N LYS A 162 10.54 0.45 -7.15
CA LYS A 162 10.18 -0.62 -6.21
C LYS A 162 8.86 -1.30 -6.58
N LEU A 163 7.84 -0.54 -7.01
CA LEU A 163 6.58 -1.11 -7.46
C LEU A 163 6.75 -1.93 -8.74
N ALA A 164 7.63 -1.50 -9.65
CA ALA A 164 7.92 -2.28 -10.85
C ALA A 164 8.52 -3.65 -10.48
N ASP A 165 9.51 -3.67 -9.61
CA ASP A 165 10.13 -4.92 -9.13
C ASP A 165 9.07 -5.82 -8.46
N LEU A 166 8.22 -5.27 -7.59
CA LEU A 166 7.13 -6.02 -6.93
C LEU A 166 6.09 -6.56 -7.91
N ILE A 167 5.76 -5.79 -8.96
CA ILE A 167 4.79 -6.21 -9.98
C ILE A 167 5.37 -7.38 -10.79
N GLU A 168 6.63 -7.30 -11.22
CA GLU A 168 7.29 -8.37 -11.94
C GLU A 168 7.38 -9.65 -11.11
N GLU A 169 7.85 -9.56 -9.86
CA GLU A 169 7.92 -10.70 -8.94
C GLU A 169 6.54 -11.29 -8.63
N THR A 170 5.49 -10.46 -8.56
CA THR A 170 4.12 -10.94 -8.34
C THR A 170 3.59 -11.65 -9.58
N ASP A 171 3.91 -11.18 -10.78
CA ASP A 171 3.56 -11.85 -12.03
C ASP A 171 4.17 -13.27 -12.09
N GLU A 172 5.46 -13.40 -11.81
CA GLU A 172 6.17 -14.68 -11.80
C GLU A 172 5.55 -15.63 -10.77
N MET A 173 5.25 -15.12 -9.57
CA MET A 173 4.63 -15.92 -8.52
C MET A 173 3.23 -16.40 -8.88
N VAL A 174 2.40 -15.54 -9.47
CA VAL A 174 1.04 -15.93 -9.89
C VAL A 174 1.11 -17.00 -10.98
N ASP A 175 2.01 -16.84 -11.94
CA ASP A 175 2.19 -17.83 -13.01
C ASP A 175 2.65 -19.20 -12.43
N ALA A 176 3.58 -19.21 -11.49
CA ALA A 176 4.02 -20.40 -10.79
C ALA A 176 2.89 -21.05 -9.96
N PHE A 177 2.10 -20.23 -9.25
CA PHE A 177 0.96 -20.73 -8.47
C PHE A 177 -0.13 -21.37 -9.36
N LEU A 178 -0.46 -20.73 -10.47
CA LEU A 178 -1.43 -21.28 -11.41
C LEU A 178 -0.95 -22.59 -12.04
N ALA A 179 0.35 -22.69 -12.35
CA ALA A 179 0.95 -23.92 -12.84
C ALA A 179 0.93 -25.05 -11.78
N TYR A 180 1.21 -24.73 -10.52
CA TYR A 180 1.13 -25.67 -9.40
C TYR A 180 -0.27 -26.25 -9.25
N GLU A 181 -1.30 -25.42 -9.29
CA GLU A 181 -2.68 -25.89 -9.17
C GLU A 181 -3.13 -26.77 -10.34
N GLN A 182 -2.70 -26.45 -11.56
CA GLN A 182 -3.00 -27.28 -12.74
C GLN A 182 -2.37 -28.68 -12.63
N ASN A 183 -1.19 -28.77 -12.02
CA ASN A 183 -0.48 -30.03 -11.85
C ASN A 183 -0.93 -30.81 -10.60
N GLY A 184 -1.42 -30.15 -9.57
CA GLY A 184 -1.90 -30.76 -8.32
C GLY A 184 -3.31 -31.36 -8.39
N MET A 185 -4.06 -31.06 -9.45
CA MET A 185 -5.38 -31.63 -9.71
C MET A 185 -5.33 -32.95 -10.48
N LYS A 186 -4.14 -33.53 -10.69
CA LYS A 186 -3.94 -34.85 -11.23
C LYS A 186 -3.60 -35.86 -10.11
#